data_cdb6daa2402e058c1aa5b2fab877ec71
#
_entry.id   cdb6daa2402e058c1aa5b2fab877ec71
#
_cell.length_a   1.000
_cell.length_b   1.000
_cell.length_c   1.000
_cell.angle_alpha   90.00
_cell.angle_beta   90.00
_cell.angle_gamma   90.00
#
_symmetry.space_group_name_H-M   'P 1'
#
loop_
_entity.id
_entity.type
_entity.pdbx_description
1 polymer ?
#
loop_
_entity_poly.entity_id
_entity_poly.type
_entity_poly.pdbx_seq_one_letter_code
_entity_poly.pdbx_strand_id
1 'polypeptide(L)'
;MKKVLFTLLMMAFLCPPAVDAQNKELQKARKKEYKTKMKEYKKEGWKIYGSSRSLDVALLTHYDKLNQSDSNYEIVGIAGAFKSKNVGVQMATNNACNLYATQAGSHVKGRVVSDMAANANDISVEFDKFYAAYERLVEKEIRGELKESFSVIHDKGDGTYEMQVYFIVSEDAASKARIRALENMAKESEAAQKYAEKVSQFVKEGFDPSKK
;
A
#
# COMPACT_ATOMS: atom_id res chain seq x y z
N MET A 1 1.28 -66.86 -4.45
CA MET A 1 0.71 -65.52 -4.66
C MET A 1 0.68 -64.72 -3.34
N LYS A 2 1.82 -64.46 -2.69
CA LYS A 2 1.89 -63.70 -1.41
C LYS A 2 3.20 -62.88 -1.28
N LYS A 3 3.76 -62.38 -2.36
CA LYS A 3 5.03 -61.59 -2.32
C LYS A 3 5.00 -60.28 -3.14
N VAL A 4 3.87 -59.75 -3.57
CA VAL A 4 3.77 -58.52 -4.36
C VAL A 4 3.10 -57.35 -3.59
N LEU A 5 2.65 -57.57 -2.35
CA LEU A 5 1.88 -56.52 -1.62
C LEU A 5 2.72 -55.74 -0.60
N PHE A 6 4.05 -55.88 -0.57
CA PHE A 6 4.88 -55.21 0.42
C PHE A 6 5.81 -54.10 -0.13
N THR A 7 5.77 -53.86 -1.45
CA THR A 7 6.67 -52.88 -2.09
C THR A 7 5.99 -51.55 -2.42
N LEU A 8 4.71 -51.37 -2.10
CA LEU A 8 3.94 -50.16 -2.45
C LEU A 8 3.72 -49.20 -1.24
N LEU A 9 4.27 -49.53 -0.05
CA LEU A 9 4.06 -48.74 1.16
C LEU A 9 5.29 -47.94 1.61
N MET A 10 6.36 -47.84 0.81
CA MET A 10 7.59 -47.14 1.17
C MET A 10 7.95 -45.95 0.27
N MET A 11 7.03 -45.43 -0.55
CA MET A 11 7.26 -44.24 -1.39
C MET A 11 6.49 -42.99 -0.97
N ALA A 12 5.99 -42.92 0.28
CA ALA A 12 5.17 -41.79 0.75
C ALA A 12 5.88 -40.85 1.74
N PHE A 13 7.23 -40.90 1.90
CA PHE A 13 7.93 -40.05 2.85
C PHE A 13 9.20 -39.42 2.30
N LEU A 14 9.13 -38.77 1.15
CA LEU A 14 10.19 -37.89 0.66
C LEU A 14 9.59 -36.66 -0.02
N CYS A 15 8.70 -35.93 0.66
CA CYS A 15 8.51 -34.51 0.41
C CYS A 15 9.48 -33.76 1.32
N PRO A 16 10.56 -33.17 0.81
CA PRO A 16 11.39 -32.31 1.64
C PRO A 16 10.59 -31.05 2.03
N PRO A 17 10.91 -30.43 3.18
CA PRO A 17 10.25 -29.22 3.65
C PRO A 17 10.64 -28.01 2.79
N ALA A 18 10.05 -27.87 1.62
CA ALA A 18 10.23 -26.70 0.75
C ALA A 18 9.81 -25.39 1.44
N VAL A 19 8.87 -25.47 2.37
CA VAL A 19 8.36 -24.33 3.15
C VAL A 19 9.42 -23.78 4.10
N ASP A 20 10.24 -24.59 4.73
CA ASP A 20 11.27 -24.13 5.69
C ASP A 20 12.45 -23.43 4.98
N ALA A 21 12.81 -23.87 3.79
CA ALA A 21 13.88 -23.25 3.02
C ALA A 21 13.47 -21.86 2.52
N GLN A 22 12.26 -21.72 2.03
CA GLN A 22 11.70 -20.46 1.54
C GLN A 22 11.55 -19.44 2.67
N ASN A 23 11.12 -19.86 3.87
CA ASN A 23 11.07 -19.02 5.06
C ASN A 23 12.46 -18.52 5.49
N LYS A 24 13.47 -19.35 5.44
CA LYS A 24 14.85 -18.95 5.80
C LYS A 24 15.42 -17.90 4.85
N GLU A 25 15.22 -18.05 3.54
CA GLU A 25 15.68 -17.07 2.56
C GLU A 25 14.94 -15.74 2.69
N LEU A 26 13.62 -15.76 2.93
CA LEU A 26 12.84 -14.56 3.19
C LEU A 26 13.30 -13.84 4.46
N GLN A 27 13.58 -14.56 5.55
CA GLN A 27 14.12 -13.98 6.78
C GLN A 27 15.51 -13.37 6.57
N LYS A 28 16.37 -14.00 5.76
CA LYS A 28 17.68 -13.43 5.41
C LYS A 28 17.52 -12.15 4.60
N ALA A 29 16.61 -12.15 3.61
CA ALA A 29 16.31 -10.98 2.80
C ALA A 29 15.80 -9.81 3.65
N ARG A 30 14.83 -10.04 4.54
CA ARG A 30 14.29 -9.04 5.50
C ARG A 30 15.38 -8.48 6.41
N LYS A 31 16.26 -9.35 6.93
CA LYS A 31 17.38 -8.91 7.77
C LYS A 31 18.41 -8.08 7.01
N LYS A 32 18.64 -8.38 5.73
CA LYS A 32 19.51 -7.61 4.85
C LYS A 32 18.88 -6.24 4.56
N GLU A 33 17.61 -6.20 4.22
CA GLU A 33 16.85 -4.98 3.96
C GLU A 33 16.88 -4.04 5.18
N TYR A 34 16.52 -4.54 6.37
CA TYR A 34 16.62 -3.80 7.61
C TYR A 34 18.01 -3.18 7.81
N LYS A 35 19.09 -3.99 7.67
CA LYS A 35 20.46 -3.50 7.84
C LYS A 35 20.82 -2.43 6.82
N THR A 36 20.38 -2.58 5.59
CA THR A 36 20.59 -1.60 4.53
C THR A 36 19.89 -0.28 4.85
N LYS A 37 18.61 -0.34 5.20
CA LYS A 37 17.81 0.85 5.56
C LYS A 37 18.37 1.57 6.78
N MET A 38 18.79 0.84 7.82
CA MET A 38 19.44 1.44 8.99
C MET A 38 20.78 2.10 8.67
N LYS A 39 21.56 1.51 7.75
CA LYS A 39 22.81 2.12 7.30
C LYS A 39 22.57 3.41 6.51
N GLU A 40 21.56 3.43 5.65
CA GLU A 40 21.14 4.62 4.91
C GLU A 40 20.73 5.74 5.86
N TYR A 41 19.80 5.46 6.78
CA TYR A 41 19.36 6.44 7.76
C TYR A 41 20.50 7.04 8.60
N LYS A 42 21.43 6.19 9.07
CA LYS A 42 22.59 6.65 9.84
C LYS A 42 23.54 7.49 8.99
N LYS A 43 23.79 7.09 7.75
CA LYS A 43 24.68 7.79 6.82
C LYS A 43 24.13 9.18 6.45
N GLU A 44 22.82 9.27 6.24
CA GLU A 44 22.15 10.50 5.83
C GLU A 44 21.71 11.37 7.01
N GLY A 45 21.90 10.91 8.25
CA GLY A 45 21.56 11.68 9.44
C GLY A 45 20.08 11.77 9.78
N TRP A 46 19.27 10.82 9.28
CA TRP A 46 17.86 10.70 9.65
C TRP A 46 17.68 10.38 11.12
N LYS A 47 16.73 11.00 11.76
CA LYS A 47 16.37 10.79 13.17
C LYS A 47 14.89 10.44 13.30
N ILE A 48 14.55 9.62 14.29
CA ILE A 48 13.15 9.38 14.64
C ILE A 48 12.46 10.68 15.04
N TYR A 49 11.22 10.87 14.63
CA TYR A 49 10.41 12.03 14.97
C TYR A 49 9.14 11.62 15.68
N GLY A 50 8.69 12.38 16.67
CA GLY A 50 7.42 12.18 17.37
C GLY A 50 7.35 10.93 18.25
N SER A 51 8.49 10.24 18.50
CA SER A 51 8.53 9.01 19.31
C SER A 51 9.75 9.00 20.22
N SER A 52 9.60 8.44 21.42
CA SER A 52 10.71 8.15 22.35
C SER A 52 11.45 6.85 22.04
N ARG A 53 10.96 6.05 21.07
CA ARG A 53 11.60 4.81 20.65
C ARG A 53 12.86 5.12 19.84
N SER A 54 13.84 4.23 19.89
CA SER A 54 14.97 4.32 18.96
C SER A 54 14.51 3.99 17.53
N LEU A 55 15.24 4.51 16.55
CA LEU A 55 14.97 4.25 15.14
C LEU A 55 15.02 2.72 14.82
N ASP A 56 15.98 2.01 15.44
CA ASP A 56 16.09 0.55 15.32
C ASP A 56 14.79 -0.17 15.73
N VAL A 57 14.26 0.19 16.91
CA VAL A 57 13.04 -0.40 17.45
C VAL A 57 11.83 -0.01 16.60
N ALA A 58 11.75 1.24 16.15
CA ALA A 58 10.63 1.71 15.32
C ALA A 58 10.57 0.95 13.99
N LEU A 59 11.71 0.80 13.31
CA LEU A 59 11.79 0.09 12.03
C LEU A 59 11.51 -1.40 12.18
N LEU A 60 12.03 -2.07 13.22
CA LEU A 60 11.72 -3.47 13.49
C LEU A 60 10.24 -3.68 13.79
N THR A 61 9.65 -2.81 14.61
CA THR A 61 8.20 -2.86 14.91
C THR A 61 7.36 -2.64 13.66
N HIS A 62 7.80 -1.76 12.76
CA HIS A 62 7.13 -1.52 11.49
C HIS A 62 7.12 -2.77 10.61
N TYR A 63 8.26 -3.40 10.41
CA TYR A 63 8.34 -4.64 9.63
C TYR A 63 7.56 -5.78 10.27
N ASP A 64 7.56 -5.89 11.61
CA ASP A 64 6.76 -6.88 12.30
C ASP A 64 5.26 -6.69 12.01
N LYS A 65 4.75 -5.48 12.18
CA LYS A 65 3.35 -5.15 11.87
C LYS A 65 2.98 -5.37 10.40
N LEU A 66 3.88 -4.99 9.49
CA LEU A 66 3.67 -5.18 8.05
C LEU A 66 3.53 -6.66 7.70
N ASN A 67 4.28 -7.52 8.40
CA ASN A 67 4.30 -8.96 8.18
C ASN A 67 3.22 -9.75 8.96
N GLN A 68 2.40 -9.09 9.79
CA GLN A 68 1.31 -9.75 10.52
C GLN A 68 0.17 -10.23 9.61
N SER A 69 0.06 -9.66 8.42
CA SER A 69 -0.92 -10.07 7.42
C SER A 69 -0.40 -9.77 6.02
N ASP A 70 -0.60 -10.69 5.10
CA ASP A 70 -0.28 -10.50 3.67
C ASP A 70 -1.15 -9.40 3.02
N SER A 71 -2.25 -9.01 3.67
CA SER A 71 -3.09 -7.89 3.25
C SER A 71 -2.60 -6.52 3.73
N ASN A 72 -1.56 -6.46 4.57
CA ASN A 72 -0.98 -5.21 5.02
C ASN A 72 0.04 -4.71 3.99
N TYR A 73 0.00 -3.42 3.70
CA TYR A 73 1.01 -2.77 2.88
C TYR A 73 1.40 -1.40 3.42
N GLU A 74 2.58 -0.96 3.02
CA GLU A 74 3.17 0.30 3.41
C GLU A 74 2.77 1.41 2.43
N ILE A 75 2.50 2.59 2.99
CA ILE A 75 2.44 3.84 2.23
C ILE A 75 3.39 4.83 2.89
N VAL A 76 4.31 5.39 2.13
CA VAL A 76 5.28 6.37 2.63
C VAL A 76 4.93 7.74 2.10
N GLY A 77 4.62 8.64 3.02
CA GLY A 77 4.44 10.05 2.71
C GLY A 77 5.76 10.81 2.87
N ILE A 78 6.08 11.66 1.91
CA ILE A 78 7.32 12.43 1.88
C ILE A 78 7.00 13.92 1.87
N ALA A 79 7.72 14.67 2.71
CA ALA A 79 7.73 16.13 2.70
C ALA A 79 9.16 16.64 2.62
N GLY A 80 9.45 17.53 1.69
CA GLY A 80 10.76 18.14 1.51
C GLY A 80 10.75 19.65 1.73
N ALA A 81 11.88 20.20 2.16
CA ALA A 81 12.14 21.63 2.24
C ALA A 81 11.14 22.45 3.06
N PHE A 82 10.76 21.97 4.26
CA PHE A 82 9.88 22.71 5.17
C PHE A 82 10.65 23.24 6.40
N LYS A 83 10.16 24.33 7.02
CA LYS A 83 10.72 24.91 8.24
C LYS A 83 10.00 24.48 9.51
N SER A 84 8.68 24.33 9.46
CA SER A 84 7.86 23.90 10.59
C SER A 84 7.63 22.38 10.56
N LYS A 85 8.05 21.70 11.62
CA LYS A 85 7.94 20.25 11.74
C LYS A 85 6.49 19.75 11.68
N ASN A 86 5.54 20.51 12.24
CA ASN A 86 4.11 20.17 12.15
C ASN A 86 3.59 20.28 10.71
N VAL A 87 4.05 21.27 9.96
CA VAL A 87 3.73 21.40 8.53
C VAL A 87 4.31 20.22 7.76
N GLY A 88 5.54 19.79 8.08
CA GLY A 88 6.16 18.61 7.49
C GLY A 88 5.32 17.35 7.65
N VAL A 89 4.79 17.08 8.86
CA VAL A 89 3.89 15.94 9.10
C VAL A 89 2.64 16.03 8.24
N GLN A 90 2.00 17.21 8.18
CA GLN A 90 0.80 17.40 7.36
C GLN A 90 1.09 17.21 5.87
N MET A 91 2.19 17.77 5.36
CA MET A 91 2.60 17.60 3.97
C MET A 91 2.87 16.14 3.63
N ALA A 92 3.59 15.41 4.48
CA ALA A 92 3.88 14.00 4.28
C ALA A 92 2.59 13.16 4.32
N THR A 93 1.68 13.42 5.27
CA THR A 93 0.39 12.73 5.34
C THR A 93 -0.47 13.00 4.10
N ASN A 94 -0.53 14.24 3.64
CA ASN A 94 -1.25 14.60 2.40
C ASN A 94 -0.65 13.88 1.20
N ASN A 95 0.68 13.85 1.11
CA ASN A 95 1.38 13.13 0.04
C ASN A 95 1.06 11.62 0.05
N ALA A 96 1.05 10.98 1.22
CA ALA A 96 0.66 9.57 1.35
C ALA A 96 -0.77 9.31 0.87
N CYS A 97 -1.74 10.16 1.28
CA CYS A 97 -3.13 10.05 0.86
C CYS A 97 -3.29 10.22 -0.65
N ASN A 98 -2.61 11.23 -1.21
CA ASN A 98 -2.64 11.50 -2.65
C ASN A 98 -2.01 10.35 -3.45
N LEU A 99 -0.85 9.84 -3.02
CA LEU A 99 -0.19 8.70 -3.65
C LEU A 99 -1.13 7.49 -3.73
N TYR A 100 -1.79 7.15 -2.60
CA TYR A 100 -2.75 6.08 -2.58
C TYR A 100 -3.94 6.34 -3.51
N ALA A 101 -4.52 7.55 -3.46
CA ALA A 101 -5.67 7.92 -4.28
C ALA A 101 -5.36 7.82 -5.77
N THR A 102 -4.19 8.29 -6.19
CA THR A 102 -3.72 8.20 -7.58
C THR A 102 -3.54 6.74 -8.02
N GLN A 103 -3.03 5.87 -7.14
CA GLN A 103 -2.94 4.44 -7.44
C GLN A 103 -4.33 3.81 -7.58
N ALA A 104 -5.26 4.13 -6.66
CA ALA A 104 -6.64 3.65 -6.69
C ALA A 104 -7.37 4.10 -7.96
N GLY A 105 -7.22 5.37 -8.30
CA GLY A 105 -7.80 5.93 -9.49
C GLY A 105 -7.24 5.31 -10.77
N SER A 106 -5.92 5.18 -10.86
CA SER A 106 -5.24 4.55 -12.01
C SER A 106 -5.67 3.11 -12.23
N HIS A 107 -5.88 2.36 -11.14
CA HIS A 107 -6.39 1.00 -11.23
C HIS A 107 -7.79 0.96 -11.85
N VAL A 108 -8.72 1.79 -11.36
CA VAL A 108 -10.08 1.90 -11.90
C VAL A 108 -10.03 2.33 -13.37
N LYS A 109 -9.24 3.36 -13.71
CA LYS A 109 -9.09 3.85 -15.08
C LYS A 109 -8.57 2.76 -16.02
N GLY A 110 -7.53 2.04 -15.62
CA GLY A 110 -6.93 0.96 -16.41
C GLY A 110 -7.92 -0.18 -16.68
N ARG A 111 -8.72 -0.57 -15.70
CA ARG A 111 -9.75 -1.63 -15.87
C ARG A 111 -10.88 -1.19 -16.78
N VAL A 112 -11.38 0.03 -16.60
CA VAL A 112 -12.44 0.58 -17.46
C VAL A 112 -11.96 0.71 -18.91
N VAL A 113 -10.75 1.21 -19.13
CA VAL A 113 -10.18 1.30 -20.48
C VAL A 113 -10.02 -0.07 -21.12
N SER A 114 -9.59 -1.09 -20.35
CA SER A 114 -9.46 -2.46 -20.86
C SER A 114 -10.80 -3.07 -21.25
N ASP A 115 -11.85 -2.84 -20.45
CA ASP A 115 -13.19 -3.34 -20.76
C ASP A 115 -13.88 -2.57 -21.91
N MET A 116 -13.60 -1.27 -22.02
CA MET A 116 -14.13 -0.42 -23.08
C MET A 116 -13.33 -0.51 -24.39
N ALA A 117 -12.09 -0.98 -24.37
CA ALA A 117 -11.29 -1.21 -25.59
C ALA A 117 -11.94 -2.21 -26.54
N ALA A 118 -12.88 -3.03 -26.05
CA ALA A 118 -13.79 -3.82 -26.89
C ALA A 118 -14.85 -2.95 -27.61
N ASN A 119 -15.09 -1.67 -27.20
CA ASN A 119 -16.10 -0.75 -27.69
C ASN A 119 -15.57 0.70 -27.82
N ALA A 120 -14.40 0.90 -28.36
CA ALA A 120 -13.46 2.00 -28.21
C ALA A 120 -13.81 3.35 -28.83
N ASN A 121 -14.98 3.94 -28.63
CA ASN A 121 -15.22 5.27 -29.19
C ASN A 121 -15.65 6.40 -28.23
N ASP A 122 -15.83 6.15 -26.93
CA ASP A 122 -16.29 7.20 -26.01
C ASP A 122 -15.66 7.08 -24.61
N ILE A 123 -14.37 7.37 -24.49
CA ILE A 123 -13.86 7.87 -23.19
C ILE A 123 -14.25 9.34 -23.15
N SER A 124 -15.45 9.63 -22.66
CA SER A 124 -16.02 10.96 -22.64
C SER A 124 -15.34 11.84 -21.60
N VAL A 125 -15.36 13.16 -21.81
CA VAL A 125 -14.99 14.20 -20.81
C VAL A 125 -15.68 13.95 -19.47
N GLU A 126 -16.86 13.33 -19.46
CA GLU A 126 -17.60 12.95 -18.25
C GLU A 126 -16.90 11.85 -17.45
N PHE A 127 -16.25 10.88 -18.11
CA PHE A 127 -15.49 9.85 -17.44
C PHE A 127 -14.22 10.42 -16.75
N ASP A 128 -13.54 11.35 -17.40
CA ASP A 128 -12.38 12.01 -16.78
C ASP A 128 -12.79 12.86 -15.56
N LYS A 129 -13.95 13.51 -15.60
CA LYS A 129 -14.53 14.21 -14.44
C LYS A 129 -14.88 13.23 -13.31
N PHE A 130 -15.52 12.12 -13.66
CA PHE A 130 -15.82 11.05 -12.71
C PHE A 130 -14.55 10.53 -12.03
N TYR A 131 -13.53 10.23 -12.82
CA TYR A 131 -12.25 9.73 -12.33
C TYR A 131 -11.57 10.71 -11.35
N ALA A 132 -11.47 11.99 -11.71
CA ALA A 132 -10.89 13.01 -10.86
C ALA A 132 -11.67 13.21 -9.54
N ALA A 133 -13.00 13.14 -9.59
CA ALA A 133 -13.84 13.22 -8.40
C ALA A 133 -13.67 11.99 -7.50
N TYR A 134 -13.59 10.79 -8.09
CA TYR A 134 -13.31 9.55 -7.34
C TYR A 134 -11.95 9.61 -6.63
N GLU A 135 -10.90 10.02 -7.33
CA GLU A 135 -9.56 10.17 -6.77
C GLU A 135 -9.54 11.10 -5.55
N ARG A 136 -10.16 12.28 -5.68
CA ARG A 136 -10.31 13.24 -4.57
C ARG A 136 -11.06 12.67 -3.37
N LEU A 137 -12.12 11.89 -3.62
CA LEU A 137 -12.87 11.27 -2.54
C LEU A 137 -12.08 10.12 -1.88
N VAL A 138 -11.34 9.31 -2.65
CA VAL A 138 -10.45 8.29 -2.10
C VAL A 138 -9.37 8.93 -1.24
N GLU A 139 -8.76 10.06 -1.65
CA GLU A 139 -7.78 10.79 -0.84
C GLU A 139 -8.36 11.20 0.53
N LYS A 140 -9.60 11.68 0.53
CA LYS A 140 -10.30 12.05 1.76
C LYS A 140 -10.58 10.84 2.66
N GLU A 141 -11.12 9.77 2.10
CA GLU A 141 -11.56 8.60 2.84
C GLU A 141 -10.39 7.77 3.38
N ILE A 142 -9.30 7.63 2.61
CA ILE A 142 -8.13 6.85 3.03
C ILE A 142 -7.39 7.47 4.21
N ARG A 143 -7.46 8.79 4.37
CA ARG A 143 -6.83 9.50 5.48
C ARG A 143 -7.22 8.94 6.84
N GLY A 144 -8.47 8.53 7.02
CA GLY A 144 -8.97 7.93 8.26
C GLY A 144 -8.50 6.50 8.50
N GLU A 145 -8.01 5.83 7.48
CA GLU A 145 -7.59 4.43 7.53
C GLU A 145 -6.06 4.27 7.67
N LEU A 146 -5.28 5.31 7.32
CA LEU A 146 -3.83 5.28 7.45
C LEU A 146 -3.43 5.28 8.92
N LYS A 147 -2.68 4.27 9.34
CA LYS A 147 -2.11 4.18 10.69
C LYS A 147 -0.63 4.48 10.63
N GLU A 148 -0.22 5.60 11.22
CA GLU A 148 1.19 5.93 11.34
C GLU A 148 1.91 4.85 12.13
N SER A 149 2.99 4.35 11.57
CA SER A 149 3.88 3.38 12.19
C SER A 149 5.08 4.06 12.85
N PHE A 150 5.76 4.92 12.10
CA PHE A 150 6.81 5.81 12.58
C PHE A 150 7.09 6.93 11.57
N SER A 151 7.78 7.96 12.04
CA SER A 151 8.24 9.07 11.21
C SER A 151 9.73 9.31 11.41
N VAL A 152 10.40 9.72 10.35
CA VAL A 152 11.79 10.16 10.39
C VAL A 152 11.94 11.55 9.81
N ILE A 153 12.87 12.31 10.39
CA ILE A 153 13.19 13.68 9.97
C ILE A 153 14.69 13.81 9.69
N HIS A 154 15.01 14.55 8.65
CA HIS A 154 16.38 14.91 8.29
C HIS A 154 16.53 16.42 8.27
N ASP A 155 17.58 16.94 8.91
CA ASP A 155 17.96 18.35 8.88
C ASP A 155 18.90 18.59 7.70
N LYS A 156 18.50 19.43 6.76
CA LYS A 156 19.28 19.72 5.55
C LYS A 156 20.46 20.67 5.79
N GLY A 157 20.55 21.26 6.98
CA GLY A 157 21.60 22.22 7.31
C GLY A 157 21.39 23.62 6.75
N ASP A 158 20.36 23.89 5.96
CA ASP A 158 19.99 25.19 5.40
C ASP A 158 18.80 25.84 6.14
N GLY A 159 18.44 25.31 7.31
CA GLY A 159 17.30 25.76 8.09
C GLY A 159 15.98 25.12 7.62
N THR A 160 16.02 24.15 6.72
CA THR A 160 14.89 23.34 6.31
C THR A 160 15.08 21.88 6.69
N TYR A 161 13.96 21.16 6.69
CA TYR A 161 13.89 19.73 7.00
C TYR A 161 13.27 18.95 5.88
N GLU A 162 13.57 17.67 5.85
CA GLU A 162 12.83 16.64 5.10
C GLU A 162 12.20 15.66 6.09
N MET A 163 11.09 15.07 5.72
CA MET A 163 10.37 14.08 6.55
C MET A 163 9.83 12.94 5.72
N GLN A 164 9.89 11.76 6.28
CA GLN A 164 9.20 10.58 5.78
C GLN A 164 8.29 10.06 6.90
N VAL A 165 7.03 9.85 6.57
CA VAL A 165 6.03 9.27 7.48
C VAL A 165 5.59 7.94 6.90
N TYR A 166 5.76 6.88 7.67
CA TYR A 166 5.48 5.51 7.29
C TYR A 166 4.13 5.09 7.84
N PHE A 167 3.22 4.77 6.96
CA PHE A 167 1.89 4.27 7.30
C PHE A 167 1.77 2.79 6.95
N ILE A 168 0.96 2.09 7.74
CA ILE A 168 0.48 0.74 7.43
C ILE A 168 -1.02 0.81 7.26
N VAL A 169 -1.51 0.22 6.20
CA VAL A 169 -2.93 0.04 5.92
C VAL A 169 -3.19 -1.40 5.53
N SER A 170 -4.30 -1.96 5.99
CA SER A 170 -4.77 -3.26 5.51
C SER A 170 -5.64 -3.08 4.27
N GLU A 171 -5.62 -4.05 3.36
CA GLU A 171 -6.48 -4.01 2.18
C GLU A 171 -7.96 -3.90 2.54
N ASP A 172 -8.40 -4.51 3.65
CA ASP A 172 -9.77 -4.37 4.15
C ASP A 172 -10.13 -2.91 4.48
N ALA A 173 -9.25 -2.20 5.21
CA ALA A 173 -9.45 -0.78 5.52
C ALA A 173 -9.41 0.10 4.27
N ALA A 174 -8.47 -0.16 3.39
CA ALA A 174 -8.32 0.56 2.13
C ALA A 174 -9.50 0.33 1.17
N SER A 175 -9.99 -0.90 1.09
CA SER A 175 -11.19 -1.25 0.32
C SER A 175 -12.43 -0.51 0.83
N LYS A 176 -12.61 -0.43 2.16
CA LYS A 176 -13.69 0.36 2.76
C LYS A 176 -13.61 1.84 2.38
N ALA A 177 -12.41 2.42 2.38
CA ALA A 177 -12.21 3.81 1.95
C ALA A 177 -12.61 4.01 0.47
N ARG A 178 -12.20 3.10 -0.42
CA ARG A 178 -12.56 3.15 -1.84
C ARG A 178 -14.05 3.00 -2.07
N ILE A 179 -14.71 2.09 -1.34
CA ILE A 179 -16.17 1.88 -1.43
C ILE A 179 -16.92 3.13 -0.97
N ARG A 180 -16.55 3.72 0.19
CA ARG A 180 -17.15 4.97 0.66
C ARG A 180 -16.98 6.13 -0.33
N ALA A 181 -15.79 6.23 -0.93
CA ALA A 181 -15.55 7.22 -1.98
C ALA A 181 -16.49 7.05 -3.17
N LEU A 182 -16.66 5.79 -3.63
CA LEU A 182 -17.57 5.47 -4.73
C LEU A 182 -19.03 5.76 -4.40
N GLU A 183 -19.49 5.36 -3.20
CA GLU A 183 -20.86 5.62 -2.72
C GLU A 183 -21.15 7.11 -2.59
N ASN A 184 -20.19 7.89 -2.11
CA ASN A 184 -20.35 9.34 -2.01
C ASN A 184 -20.40 9.99 -3.39
N MET A 185 -19.60 9.49 -4.33
CA MET A 185 -19.62 10.00 -5.69
C MET A 185 -20.91 9.68 -6.43
N ALA A 186 -21.48 8.49 -6.24
CA ALA A 186 -22.74 8.10 -6.87
C ALA A 186 -23.91 9.05 -6.50
N LYS A 187 -23.77 9.81 -5.40
CA LYS A 187 -24.77 10.78 -4.95
C LYS A 187 -24.63 12.16 -5.61
N GLU A 188 -23.53 12.42 -6.31
CA GLU A 188 -23.25 13.77 -6.87
C GLU A 188 -24.06 14.06 -8.14
N SER A 189 -24.34 13.04 -8.98
CA SER A 189 -25.15 13.19 -10.21
C SER A 189 -25.59 11.84 -10.77
N GLU A 190 -26.61 11.82 -11.64
CA GLU A 190 -27.05 10.63 -12.37
C GLU A 190 -25.93 10.04 -13.25
N ALA A 191 -25.12 10.88 -13.88
CA ALA A 191 -23.96 10.44 -14.65
C ALA A 191 -22.92 9.76 -13.75
N ALA A 192 -22.63 10.34 -12.58
CA ALA A 192 -21.73 9.74 -11.60
C ALA A 192 -22.25 8.39 -11.08
N GLN A 193 -23.55 8.26 -10.83
CA GLN A 193 -24.16 6.99 -10.42
C GLN A 193 -23.96 5.91 -11.50
N LYS A 194 -24.19 6.25 -12.76
CA LYS A 194 -24.03 5.31 -13.88
C LYS A 194 -22.60 4.78 -14.02
N TYR A 195 -21.59 5.65 -13.82
CA TYR A 195 -20.20 5.24 -13.82
C TYR A 195 -19.84 4.46 -12.55
N ALA A 196 -20.35 4.87 -11.38
CA ALA A 196 -20.13 4.15 -10.12
C ALA A 196 -20.61 2.70 -10.18
N GLU A 197 -21.77 2.45 -10.78
CA GLU A 197 -22.28 1.10 -11.00
C GLU A 197 -21.33 0.27 -11.87
N LYS A 198 -20.81 0.83 -12.96
CA LYS A 198 -19.88 0.16 -13.88
C LYS A 198 -18.55 -0.21 -13.21
N VAL A 199 -18.02 0.67 -12.35
CA VAL A 199 -16.71 0.46 -11.73
C VAL A 199 -16.78 -0.23 -10.36
N SER A 200 -17.97 -0.45 -9.81
CA SER A 200 -18.16 -0.97 -8.45
C SER A 200 -17.45 -2.31 -8.20
N GLN A 201 -17.41 -3.16 -9.19
CA GLN A 201 -16.73 -4.45 -9.11
C GLN A 201 -15.21 -4.23 -8.97
N PHE A 202 -14.61 -3.38 -9.81
CA PHE A 202 -13.16 -3.11 -9.80
C PHE A 202 -12.70 -2.45 -8.50
N VAL A 203 -13.53 -1.59 -7.93
CA VAL A 203 -13.26 -0.93 -6.65
C VAL A 203 -13.23 -1.94 -5.49
N LYS A 204 -14.08 -2.96 -5.55
CA LYS A 204 -14.15 -4.04 -4.54
C LYS A 204 -13.02 -5.07 -4.68
N GLU A 205 -12.55 -5.34 -5.89
CA GLU A 205 -11.51 -6.33 -6.16
C GLU A 205 -10.14 -6.00 -5.53
N GLY A 206 -9.89 -4.73 -5.21
CA GLY A 206 -8.69 -4.29 -4.52
C GLY A 206 -7.42 -4.27 -5.39
N PHE A 207 -6.30 -3.92 -4.74
CA PHE A 207 -4.96 -3.95 -5.33
C PHE A 207 -4.25 -5.23 -4.90
N ASP A 208 -4.62 -6.36 -5.42
CA ASP A 208 -3.83 -7.56 -5.20
C ASP A 208 -2.63 -7.56 -6.17
N PRO A 209 -1.42 -7.24 -5.71
CA PRO A 209 -0.24 -7.22 -6.57
C PRO A 209 0.14 -8.60 -7.11
N SER A 210 -0.43 -9.67 -6.55
CA SER A 210 -0.20 -11.06 -6.98
C SER A 210 -1.08 -11.46 -8.17
N LYS A 211 -2.08 -10.65 -8.52
CA LYS A 211 -3.01 -10.88 -9.64
C LYS A 211 -2.60 -10.16 -10.94
N LYS A 212 -1.31 -9.85 -11.08
CA LYS A 212 -0.75 -9.36 -12.36
C LYS A 212 -0.30 -10.51 -13.22
#